data_fedf8c189cc7f2340d3706754d0caa75
#
_entry.id   fedf8c189cc7f2340d3706754d0caa75
#
_cell.length_a   1.000
_cell.length_b   1.000
_cell.length_c   1.000
_cell.angle_alpha   90.00
_cell.angle_beta   90.00
_cell.angle_gamma   90.00
#
_symmetry.space_group_name_H-M   'P 1'
#
loop_
_entity.id
_entity.type
_entity.pdbx_description
1 polymer ?
#
loop_
_entity_poly.entity_id
_entity_poly.type
_entity_poly.pdbx_seq_one_letter_code
_entity_poly.pdbx_strand_id
1 'polypeptide(L)'
;MNHWLIRVGDGYNLKHGKHAIWGVKRGKNDSFKSRIQNKFNSGDIIWFITNKENGGKIIAMVEYIDFHDREDETIININTITNEEQGWKGDALWDIQINFKNYYDVEKHNFDISIACAANILSYTTFKERGKISHDLEMEYQLIKKYANVDKFKQ
;
A
#
# COMPACT_ATOMS: atom_id res chain seq x y z
N MET A 1 -16.08 1.81 -3.25
CA MET A 1 -14.60 1.79 -3.36
C MET A 1 -14.02 2.76 -2.35
N ASN A 2 -13.19 2.26 -1.46
CA ASN A 2 -12.51 3.09 -0.46
C ASN A 2 -11.06 3.33 -0.86
N HIS A 3 -10.50 4.42 -0.33
CA HIS A 3 -9.09 4.76 -0.52
C HIS A 3 -8.35 4.63 0.80
N TRP A 4 -7.21 3.98 0.76
CA TRP A 4 -6.36 3.74 1.92
C TRP A 4 -4.98 4.32 1.68
N LEU A 5 -4.32 4.71 2.74
CA LEU A 5 -2.95 5.22 2.71
C LEU A 5 -2.09 4.27 3.55
N ILE A 6 -1.03 3.74 2.95
CA ILE A 6 -0.11 2.83 3.65
C ILE A 6 1.31 3.37 3.56
N ARG A 7 2.00 3.43 4.69
CA ARG A 7 3.38 3.90 4.75
C ARG A 7 4.35 2.82 4.27
N VAL A 8 5.35 3.23 3.51
CA VAL A 8 6.34 2.34 2.91
C VAL A 8 7.79 2.75 3.22
N GLY A 9 8.02 3.34 4.38
CA GLY A 9 9.36 3.77 4.78
C GLY A 9 9.91 4.85 3.85
N ASP A 10 11.10 4.62 3.31
CA ASP A 10 11.71 5.53 2.32
C ASP A 10 11.24 5.23 0.88
N GLY A 11 10.44 4.20 0.69
CA GLY A 11 9.94 3.80 -0.63
C GLY A 11 10.82 2.82 -1.39
N TYR A 12 12.02 2.51 -0.89
CA TYR A 12 12.96 1.66 -1.61
C TYR A 12 12.38 0.27 -1.92
N ASN A 13 11.87 -0.43 -0.90
CA ASN A 13 11.36 -1.79 -1.06
C ASN A 13 10.14 -1.83 -2.01
N LEU A 14 9.26 -0.85 -1.93
CA LEU A 14 8.13 -0.78 -2.85
C LEU A 14 8.59 -0.62 -4.30
N LYS A 15 9.51 0.30 -4.53
CA LYS A 15 10.00 0.59 -5.89
C LYS A 15 10.79 -0.56 -6.50
N HIS A 16 11.50 -1.33 -5.68
CA HIS A 16 12.38 -2.42 -6.14
C HIS A 16 11.75 -3.80 -5.99
N GLY A 17 10.54 -3.92 -5.48
CA GLY A 17 9.83 -5.18 -5.35
C GLY A 17 9.59 -5.85 -6.70
N LYS A 18 9.81 -7.17 -6.76
CA LYS A 18 9.69 -7.95 -7.99
C LYS A 18 8.27 -8.45 -8.25
N HIS A 19 7.46 -8.53 -7.21
CA HIS A 19 6.09 -9.03 -7.28
C HIS A 19 5.12 -8.01 -6.73
N ALA A 20 3.86 -8.10 -7.14
CA ALA A 20 2.79 -7.16 -6.77
C ALA A 20 2.24 -7.46 -5.37
N ILE A 21 3.10 -7.32 -4.37
CA ILE A 21 2.78 -7.53 -2.97
C ILE A 21 3.39 -6.44 -2.09
N TRP A 22 2.79 -6.27 -0.90
CA TRP A 22 3.37 -5.44 0.15
C TRP A 22 3.24 -6.14 1.50
N GLY A 23 4.27 -6.04 2.34
CA GLY A 23 4.31 -6.66 3.65
C GLY A 23 3.96 -5.67 4.75
N VAL A 24 3.11 -6.06 5.68
CA VAL A 24 2.81 -5.30 6.88
C VAL A 24 2.87 -6.19 8.12
N LYS A 25 3.09 -5.60 9.28
CA LYS A 25 3.02 -6.30 10.55
C LYS A 25 1.57 -6.48 10.98
N ARG A 26 1.33 -7.52 11.79
CA ARG A 26 -0.01 -7.74 12.36
C ARG A 26 -0.50 -6.57 13.20
N GLY A 27 0.42 -5.85 13.80
CA GLY A 27 0.11 -4.81 14.78
C GLY A 27 -0.15 -5.39 16.17
N LYS A 28 -0.15 -4.52 17.16
CA LYS A 28 -0.44 -4.91 18.54
C LYS A 28 -1.88 -5.44 18.63
N ASN A 29 -2.06 -6.63 19.20
CA ASN A 29 -3.35 -7.32 19.30
C ASN A 29 -4.01 -7.51 17.94
N ASP A 30 -3.22 -7.80 16.90
CA ASP A 30 -3.68 -7.97 15.52
C ASP A 30 -4.42 -6.75 14.95
N SER A 31 -4.10 -5.54 15.41
CA SER A 31 -4.83 -4.33 15.04
C SER A 31 -4.78 -4.03 13.53
N PHE A 32 -3.63 -4.22 12.89
CA PHE A 32 -3.51 -3.99 11.44
C PHE A 32 -4.15 -5.12 10.65
N LYS A 33 -3.97 -6.38 11.10
CA LYS A 33 -4.65 -7.52 10.48
C LYS A 33 -6.16 -7.35 10.51
N SER A 34 -6.71 -6.98 11.67
CA SER A 34 -8.16 -6.81 11.84
C SER A 34 -8.68 -5.69 10.94
N ARG A 35 -7.94 -4.60 10.80
CA ARG A 35 -8.33 -3.49 9.91
C ARG A 35 -8.40 -3.94 8.46
N ILE A 36 -7.39 -4.67 7.99
CA ILE A 36 -7.37 -5.18 6.61
C ILE A 36 -8.51 -6.18 6.41
N GLN A 37 -8.65 -7.14 7.32
CA GLN A 37 -9.66 -8.19 7.22
C GLN A 37 -11.08 -7.64 7.23
N ASN A 38 -11.36 -6.64 8.06
CA ASN A 38 -12.72 -6.16 8.31
C ASN A 38 -13.10 -4.93 7.50
N LYS A 39 -12.14 -4.17 6.98
CA LYS A 39 -12.39 -2.87 6.35
C LYS A 39 -11.96 -2.78 4.89
N PHE A 40 -10.94 -3.50 4.49
CA PHE A 40 -10.49 -3.50 3.10
C PHE A 40 -11.39 -4.41 2.27
N ASN A 41 -11.74 -3.94 1.08
CA ASN A 41 -12.51 -4.72 0.12
C ASN A 41 -11.76 -4.81 -1.20
N SER A 42 -11.86 -5.94 -1.88
CA SER A 42 -11.28 -6.12 -3.22
C SER A 42 -11.77 -4.99 -4.14
N GLY A 43 -10.84 -4.37 -4.83
CA GLY A 43 -11.12 -3.20 -5.66
C GLY A 43 -10.87 -1.86 -4.97
N ASP A 44 -10.64 -1.84 -3.66
CA ASP A 44 -10.22 -0.62 -2.97
C ASP A 44 -8.88 -0.15 -3.50
N ILE A 45 -8.61 1.14 -3.35
CA ILE A 45 -7.37 1.76 -3.83
C ILE A 45 -6.45 1.98 -2.64
N ILE A 46 -5.19 1.58 -2.82
CA ILE A 46 -4.14 1.84 -1.85
C ILE A 46 -3.18 2.88 -2.44
N TRP A 47 -2.93 3.93 -1.68
CA TRP A 47 -1.94 4.94 -1.97
C TRP A 47 -0.75 4.69 -1.04
N PHE A 48 0.40 4.39 -1.61
CA PHE A 48 1.62 4.18 -0.83
C PHE A 48 2.31 5.51 -0.58
N ILE A 49 2.59 5.78 0.69
CA ILE A 49 3.19 7.04 1.14
C ILE A 49 4.50 6.77 1.87
N THR A 50 5.46 7.66 1.74
CA THR A 50 6.71 7.57 2.49
C THR A 50 6.49 7.95 3.95
N ASN A 51 7.45 7.61 4.82
CA ASN A 51 7.44 8.04 6.21
C ASN A 51 7.58 9.55 6.33
N LYS A 52 7.19 10.08 7.48
CA LYS A 52 7.32 11.52 7.78
C LYS A 52 8.73 12.03 7.57
N GLU A 53 9.76 11.29 8.03
CA GLU A 53 11.16 11.65 7.85
C GLU A 53 11.56 11.72 6.37
N ASN A 54 10.87 11.02 5.51
CA ASN A 54 11.12 10.97 4.08
C ASN A 54 10.12 11.83 3.27
N GLY A 55 9.47 12.78 3.93
CA GLY A 55 8.62 13.76 3.30
C GLY A 55 7.13 13.46 3.30
N GLY A 56 6.71 12.25 3.68
CA GLY A 56 5.30 11.87 3.69
C GLY A 56 4.63 11.97 2.32
N LYS A 57 5.33 11.59 1.26
CA LYS A 57 4.88 11.76 -0.13
C LYS A 57 4.18 10.51 -0.64
N ILE A 58 3.14 10.71 -1.43
CA ILE A 58 2.53 9.61 -2.19
C ILE A 58 3.44 9.28 -3.37
N ILE A 59 3.82 8.01 -3.50
CA ILE A 59 4.75 7.56 -4.54
C ILE A 59 4.16 6.51 -5.48
N ALA A 60 3.05 5.87 -5.11
CA ALA A 60 2.41 4.88 -5.95
C ALA A 60 0.94 4.69 -5.57
N MET A 61 0.19 4.18 -6.51
CA MET A 61 -1.22 3.82 -6.34
C MET A 61 -1.44 2.42 -6.90
N VAL A 62 -2.16 1.59 -6.17
CA VAL A 62 -2.48 0.22 -6.60
C VAL A 62 -3.94 -0.12 -6.29
N GLU A 63 -4.44 -1.18 -6.90
CA GLU A 63 -5.74 -1.74 -6.58
C GLU A 63 -5.57 -2.97 -5.68
N TYR A 64 -6.24 -2.96 -4.55
CA TYR A 64 -6.19 -4.06 -3.58
C TYR A 64 -6.95 -5.28 -4.09
N ILE A 65 -6.37 -6.46 -3.91
CA ILE A 65 -7.02 -7.74 -4.24
C ILE A 65 -7.47 -8.43 -2.96
N ASP A 66 -6.52 -8.89 -2.16
CA ASP A 66 -6.72 -9.64 -0.93
C ASP A 66 -5.46 -9.59 -0.07
N PHE A 67 -5.47 -10.35 1.03
CA PHE A 67 -4.29 -10.51 1.87
C PHE A 67 -4.12 -11.97 2.30
N HIS A 68 -2.90 -12.31 2.67
CA HIS A 68 -2.56 -13.58 3.27
C HIS A 68 -1.92 -13.36 4.63
N ASP A 69 -2.40 -14.09 5.64
CA ASP A 69 -1.73 -14.18 6.92
C ASP A 69 -0.68 -15.28 6.82
N ARG A 70 0.58 -14.90 6.82
CA ARG A 70 1.70 -15.82 6.60
C ARG A 70 1.93 -16.80 7.75
N GLU A 71 1.36 -16.52 8.93
CA GLU A 71 1.42 -17.39 10.09
C GLU A 71 0.21 -18.32 10.23
N ASP A 72 -0.79 -18.18 9.36
CA ASP A 72 -1.97 -19.03 9.40
C ASP A 72 -1.68 -20.36 8.72
N GLU A 73 -1.39 -21.38 9.54
CA GLU A 73 -1.06 -22.73 9.08
C GLU A 73 -2.26 -23.46 8.47
N THR A 74 -3.46 -22.96 8.65
CA THR A 74 -4.67 -23.60 8.09
C THR A 74 -4.81 -23.32 6.60
N ILE A 75 -4.10 -22.32 6.09
CA ILE A 75 -4.13 -21.93 4.70
C ILE A 75 -2.77 -22.26 4.08
N ILE A 76 -2.74 -23.28 3.22
CA ILE A 76 -1.54 -23.55 2.41
C ILE A 76 -1.47 -22.46 1.37
N ASN A 77 -0.64 -21.48 1.63
CA ASN A 77 -0.52 -20.32 0.75
C ASN A 77 0.69 -20.45 -0.17
N ILE A 78 0.43 -20.93 -1.38
CA ILE A 78 1.45 -21.09 -2.41
C ILE A 78 1.94 -19.74 -2.96
N ASN A 79 1.25 -18.65 -2.62
CA ASN A 79 1.58 -17.32 -3.11
C ASN A 79 2.37 -16.47 -2.09
N THR A 80 2.79 -17.07 -0.98
CA THR A 80 3.63 -16.38 -0.01
C THR A 80 5.05 -16.21 -0.57
N ILE A 81 5.53 -14.98 -0.57
CA ILE A 81 6.81 -14.60 -1.17
C ILE A 81 7.74 -14.07 -0.08
N THR A 82 8.98 -14.58 -0.06
CA THR A 82 9.99 -14.15 0.91
C THR A 82 10.57 -12.77 0.55
N ASN A 83 11.22 -12.12 1.52
CA ASN A 83 11.92 -10.85 1.27
C ASN A 83 12.98 -11.02 0.19
N GLU A 84 13.71 -12.14 0.20
CA GLU A 84 14.74 -12.43 -0.79
C GLU A 84 14.15 -12.56 -2.20
N GLU A 85 13.08 -13.34 -2.34
CA GLU A 85 12.37 -13.48 -3.62
C GLU A 85 11.82 -12.16 -4.14
N GLN A 86 11.37 -11.28 -3.24
CA GLN A 86 10.82 -9.96 -3.56
C GLN A 86 11.93 -8.94 -3.89
N GLY A 87 13.15 -9.19 -3.44
CA GLY A 87 14.25 -8.24 -3.59
C GLY A 87 14.22 -7.11 -2.57
N TRP A 88 13.54 -7.31 -1.45
CA TRP A 88 13.48 -6.31 -0.38
C TRP A 88 14.75 -6.36 0.47
N LYS A 89 15.16 -5.18 0.90
CA LYS A 89 16.24 -5.02 1.87
C LYS A 89 15.73 -5.31 3.27
N GLY A 90 16.66 -5.77 4.14
CA GLY A 90 16.37 -6.04 5.52
C GLY A 90 15.85 -7.46 5.74
N ASP A 91 15.81 -7.85 7.00
CA ASP A 91 15.40 -9.18 7.45
C ASP A 91 14.11 -9.14 8.28
N ALA A 92 13.36 -8.05 8.19
CA ALA A 92 12.08 -7.94 8.88
C ALA A 92 11.11 -9.00 8.36
N LEU A 93 10.45 -9.69 9.31
CA LEU A 93 9.40 -10.66 8.98
C LEU A 93 8.06 -9.93 8.87
N TRP A 94 7.50 -9.96 7.68
CA TRP A 94 6.20 -9.34 7.41
C TRP A 94 5.12 -10.40 7.55
N ASP A 95 4.29 -10.25 8.58
CA ASP A 95 3.27 -11.24 8.95
C ASP A 95 2.13 -11.32 7.96
N ILE A 96 1.80 -10.18 7.36
CA ILE A 96 0.67 -10.05 6.43
C ILE A 96 1.22 -9.67 5.05
N GLN A 97 0.82 -10.44 4.04
CA GLN A 97 1.10 -10.12 2.66
C GLN A 97 -0.16 -9.54 2.01
N ILE A 98 -0.08 -8.28 1.62
CA ILE A 98 -1.13 -7.62 0.84
C ILE A 98 -0.85 -7.89 -0.63
N ASN A 99 -1.85 -8.40 -1.35
CA ASN A 99 -1.77 -8.61 -2.79
C ASN A 99 -2.49 -7.49 -3.52
N PHE A 100 -1.88 -6.98 -4.57
CA PHE A 100 -2.44 -5.88 -5.33
C PHE A 100 -2.25 -6.08 -6.83
N LYS A 101 -2.84 -5.22 -7.63
CA LYS A 101 -2.67 -5.15 -9.08
C LYS A 101 -2.69 -3.71 -9.54
N ASN A 102 -2.40 -3.50 -10.83
CA ASN A 102 -2.49 -2.17 -11.46
C ASN A 102 -1.64 -1.13 -10.73
N TYR A 103 -0.34 -1.37 -10.69
CA TYR A 103 0.61 -0.46 -10.04
C TYR A 103 0.84 0.78 -10.92
N TYR A 104 0.56 1.96 -10.37
CA TYR A 104 0.83 3.24 -11.02
C TYR A 104 1.93 3.97 -10.24
N ASP A 105 3.00 4.35 -10.93
CA ASP A 105 4.06 5.16 -10.37
C ASP A 105 3.63 6.62 -10.39
N VAL A 106 3.08 7.08 -9.28
CA VAL A 106 2.48 8.42 -9.19
C VAL A 106 3.55 9.51 -9.18
N GLU A 107 4.73 9.21 -8.65
CA GLU A 107 5.83 10.17 -8.58
C GLU A 107 6.22 10.69 -9.98
N LYS A 108 6.17 9.82 -10.99
CA LYS A 108 6.45 10.21 -12.37
C LYS A 108 5.42 11.16 -12.97
N HIS A 109 4.30 11.32 -12.34
CA HIS A 109 3.21 12.21 -12.77
C HIS A 109 3.13 13.48 -11.94
N ASN A 110 4.22 13.84 -11.23
CA ASN A 110 4.30 15.01 -10.37
C ASN A 110 3.23 15.05 -9.27
N PHE A 111 2.78 13.89 -8.86
CA PHE A 111 1.79 13.76 -7.81
C PHE A 111 2.51 13.76 -6.46
N ASP A 112 2.45 14.90 -5.78
CA ASP A 112 3.21 15.14 -4.55
C ASP A 112 2.28 15.65 -3.46
N ILE A 113 1.87 14.77 -2.57
CA ILE A 113 1.10 15.12 -1.39
C ILE A 113 1.91 14.72 -0.16
N SER A 114 2.24 15.70 0.66
CA SER A 114 2.93 15.47 1.93
C SER A 114 1.90 15.22 3.03
N ILE A 115 2.00 14.08 3.69
CA ILE A 115 1.08 13.68 4.76
C ILE A 115 1.86 13.44 6.04
N ALA A 116 1.69 14.33 7.01
CA ALA A 116 2.35 14.26 8.30
C ALA A 116 1.51 13.46 9.29
N CYS A 117 1.74 12.15 9.34
CA CYS A 117 1.06 11.27 10.27
C CYS A 117 1.95 10.08 10.64
N ALA A 118 1.85 9.61 11.87
CA ALA A 118 2.64 8.50 12.38
C ALA A 118 2.01 7.12 12.10
N ALA A 119 0.72 7.06 11.80
CA ALA A 119 0.04 5.78 11.60
C ALA A 119 0.49 5.10 10.30
N ASN A 120 0.56 3.77 10.32
CA ASN A 120 1.05 2.99 9.17
C ASN A 120 -0.03 2.71 8.13
N ILE A 121 -1.29 2.59 8.57
CA ILE A 121 -2.44 2.34 7.69
C ILE A 121 -3.51 3.36 8.04
N LEU A 122 -3.96 4.12 7.04
CA LEU A 122 -4.86 5.24 7.23
C LEU A 122 -6.03 5.16 6.27
N SER A 123 -7.23 5.49 6.77
CA SER A 123 -8.39 5.73 5.91
C SER A 123 -8.33 7.14 5.34
N TYR A 124 -8.40 7.26 4.03
CA TYR A 124 -8.47 8.56 3.36
C TYR A 124 -9.67 9.39 3.87
N THR A 125 -10.83 8.75 4.02
CA THR A 125 -12.04 9.43 4.51
C THR A 125 -11.82 10.06 5.87
N THR A 126 -11.23 9.30 6.81
CA THR A 126 -10.90 9.81 8.15
C THR A 126 -9.91 10.99 8.08
N PHE A 127 -8.90 10.87 7.24
CA PHE A 127 -7.89 11.92 7.07
C PHE A 127 -8.48 13.19 6.49
N LYS A 128 -9.34 13.05 5.50
CA LYS A 128 -10.03 14.17 4.87
C LYS A 128 -10.94 14.88 5.85
N GLU A 129 -11.71 14.12 6.63
CA GLU A 129 -12.61 14.67 7.66
C GLU A 129 -11.85 15.44 8.74
N ARG A 130 -10.63 15.03 9.07
CA ARG A 130 -9.76 15.70 10.03
C ARG A 130 -9.00 16.89 9.43
N GLY A 131 -9.22 17.21 8.17
CA GLY A 131 -8.52 18.32 7.49
C GLY A 131 -7.04 18.06 7.25
N LYS A 132 -6.59 16.80 7.26
CA LYS A 132 -5.18 16.43 7.09
C LYS A 132 -4.76 16.30 5.64
N ILE A 133 -5.70 16.15 4.74
CA ILE A 133 -5.48 16.06 3.29
C ILE A 133 -6.57 16.85 2.59
N SER A 134 -6.18 17.79 1.73
CA SER A 134 -7.12 18.61 0.97
C SER A 134 -7.35 18.09 -0.45
N HIS A 135 -6.51 17.17 -0.92
CA HIS A 135 -6.62 16.63 -2.27
C HIS A 135 -7.77 15.63 -2.37
N ASP A 136 -8.44 15.65 -3.50
CA ASP A 136 -9.48 14.68 -3.82
C ASP A 136 -8.85 13.45 -4.47
N LEU A 137 -8.59 12.41 -3.68
CA LEU A 137 -7.94 11.20 -4.18
C LEU A 137 -8.81 10.43 -5.16
N GLU A 138 -10.12 10.54 -5.07
CA GLU A 138 -11.01 9.90 -6.06
C GLU A 138 -10.84 10.53 -7.43
N MET A 139 -10.76 11.85 -7.50
CA MET A 139 -10.48 12.57 -8.74
C MET A 139 -9.10 12.23 -9.27
N GLU A 140 -8.10 12.25 -8.41
CA GLU A 140 -6.71 11.91 -8.79
C GLU A 140 -6.63 10.48 -9.32
N TYR A 141 -7.33 9.53 -8.68
CA TYR A 141 -7.40 8.16 -9.15
C TYR A 141 -7.94 8.08 -10.58
N GLN A 142 -9.03 8.77 -10.89
CA GLN A 142 -9.61 8.76 -12.22
C GLN A 142 -8.66 9.33 -13.28
N LEU A 143 -7.96 10.41 -12.95
CA LEU A 143 -6.99 11.04 -13.85
C LEU A 143 -5.78 10.14 -14.09
N ILE A 144 -5.23 9.55 -13.04
CA ILE A 144 -4.08 8.65 -13.15
C ILE A 144 -4.46 7.42 -13.99
N LYS A 145 -5.59 6.82 -13.68
CA LYS A 145 -6.07 5.63 -14.40
C LYS A 145 -6.27 5.90 -15.89
N LYS A 146 -6.73 7.11 -16.24
CA LYS A 146 -7.00 7.50 -17.62
C LYS A 146 -5.73 7.79 -18.42
N TYR A 147 -4.74 8.43 -17.80
CA TYR A 147 -3.60 8.98 -18.54
C TYR A 147 -2.26 8.31 -18.26
N ALA A 148 -2.14 7.59 -17.16
CA ALA A 148 -0.88 6.95 -16.79
C ALA A 148 -0.75 5.57 -17.43
N ASN A 149 0.45 5.25 -17.86
CA ASN A 149 0.78 3.89 -18.26
C ASN A 149 1.04 3.04 -17.02
N VAL A 150 0.39 1.93 -16.96
CA VAL A 150 0.66 0.83 -16.04
C VAL A 150 1.62 -0.07 -16.77
N ASP A 151 2.59 -0.73 -16.25
CA ASP A 151 2.59 -1.36 -14.97
C ASP A 151 3.91 -2.12 -14.89
N LYS A 152 4.70 -1.92 -13.86
CA LYS A 152 5.97 -2.62 -13.76
C LYS A 152 5.82 -4.14 -13.50
N PHE A 153 4.63 -4.58 -13.11
CA PHE A 153 4.33 -6.00 -12.86
C PHE A 153 3.53 -6.66 -13.99
N LYS A 154 3.12 -5.88 -14.95
CA LYS A 154 2.34 -6.39 -16.07
C LYS A 154 3.27 -7.11 -17.04
N GLN A 155 2.99 -8.34 -17.26
CA GLN A 155 3.73 -9.16 -18.21
C GLN A 155 3.04 -9.23 -19.56
#